data_bb1be18d75c689d3b4ee26b453350461
#
_entry.id   bb1be18d75c689d3b4ee26b453350461
#
_cell.length_a   1.000
_cell.length_b   1.000
_cell.length_c   1.000
_cell.angle_alpha   90.00
_cell.angle_beta   90.00
_cell.angle_gamma   90.00
#
_symmetry.space_group_name_H-M   'P 1'
#
loop_
_entity.id
_entity.type
_entity.pdbx_description
1 polymer ?
#
loop_
_entity_poly.entity_id
_entity_poly.type
_entity_poly.pdbx_seq_one_letter_code
_entity_poly.pdbx_strand_id
1 'polypeptide(L)'
;YLYKKKIYKKEKFEDKQNKIFQKVSLKREDGIKKLKLIRDKFPFLLREMSSEHEVLFSSLSQSSNLQINKILEIGTFDGANSFLLSKLFSNAVIETMDLAKDDDNFKNFYNRKEDV
;
A
#
# COMPACT_ATOMS: atom_id res chain seq x y z
N TYR A 1 -12.13 -30.30 8.43
CA TYR A 1 -12.68 -29.35 9.42
C TYR A 1 -12.02 -27.97 9.32
N LEU A 2 -10.69 -27.91 9.36
CA LEU A 2 -9.95 -26.65 9.23
C LEU A 2 -10.15 -25.99 7.86
N TYR A 3 -10.34 -26.78 6.85
CA TYR A 3 -10.59 -26.27 5.49
C TYR A 3 -11.93 -25.54 5.37
N LYS A 4 -12.97 -26.03 6.02
CA LYS A 4 -14.28 -25.38 6.00
C LYS A 4 -14.25 -23.97 6.59
N LYS A 5 -13.37 -23.74 7.58
CA LYS A 5 -13.19 -22.41 8.17
C LYS A 5 -12.39 -21.46 7.30
N LYS A 6 -11.59 -22.02 6.39
CA LYS A 6 -10.70 -21.26 5.52
C LYS A 6 -11.26 -21.05 4.12
N ILE A 7 -12.47 -21.48 3.84
CA ILE A 7 -13.10 -21.16 2.57
C ILE A 7 -13.36 -19.66 2.54
N TYR A 8 -12.41 -19.00 1.93
CA TYR A 8 -12.44 -17.58 1.68
C TYR A 8 -13.35 -17.31 0.49
N LYS A 9 -14.48 -16.68 0.76
CA LYS A 9 -15.38 -16.24 -0.31
C LYS A 9 -14.92 -14.85 -0.76
N LYS A 10 -14.11 -14.82 -1.82
CA LYS A 10 -13.57 -13.60 -2.40
C LYS A 10 -14.67 -12.56 -2.66
N GLU A 11 -15.78 -12.95 -3.24
CA GLU A 11 -16.90 -12.06 -3.54
C GLU A 11 -17.46 -11.40 -2.29
N LYS A 12 -17.63 -12.15 -1.21
CA LYS A 12 -18.14 -11.62 0.05
C LYS A 12 -17.16 -10.63 0.69
N PHE A 13 -15.88 -10.91 0.60
CA PHE A 13 -14.84 -9.99 1.08
C PHE A 13 -14.83 -8.70 0.25
N GLU A 14 -14.84 -8.82 -1.06
CA GLU A 14 -14.85 -7.67 -1.98
C GLU A 14 -16.06 -6.78 -1.72
N ASP A 15 -17.25 -7.36 -1.60
CA ASP A 15 -18.47 -6.60 -1.30
C ASP A 15 -18.36 -5.85 0.03
N LYS A 16 -17.83 -6.52 1.03
CA LYS A 16 -17.64 -5.93 2.36
C LYS A 16 -16.67 -4.76 2.34
N GLN A 17 -15.53 -4.93 1.67
CA GLN A 17 -14.54 -3.87 1.52
C GLN A 17 -15.09 -2.69 0.70
N ASN A 18 -15.78 -2.97 -0.39
CA ASN A 18 -16.39 -1.94 -1.21
C ASN A 18 -17.38 -1.08 -0.40
N LYS A 19 -18.19 -1.72 0.44
CA LYS A 19 -19.13 -1.01 1.32
C LYS A 19 -18.42 -0.12 2.35
N ILE A 20 -17.31 -0.60 2.91
CA ILE A 20 -16.51 0.18 3.85
C ILE A 20 -15.95 1.43 3.15
N PHE A 21 -15.40 1.28 1.96
CA PHE A 21 -14.87 2.40 1.17
C PHE A 21 -15.96 3.41 0.82
N GLN A 22 -17.14 2.94 0.45
CA GLN A 22 -18.29 3.81 0.16
C GLN A 22 -18.69 4.68 1.35
N LYS A 23 -18.59 4.16 2.57
CA LYS A 23 -18.91 4.92 3.78
C LYS A 23 -18.04 6.16 3.96
N VAL A 24 -16.85 6.15 3.40
CA VAL A 24 -15.93 7.30 3.44
C VAL A 24 -15.80 7.98 2.06
N SER A 25 -16.77 7.75 1.19
CA SER A 25 -16.85 8.35 -0.14
C SER A 25 -15.68 8.01 -1.06
N LEU A 26 -15.12 6.82 -0.92
CA LEU A 26 -14.06 6.32 -1.78
C LEU A 26 -14.60 5.25 -2.72
N LYS A 27 -14.05 5.22 -3.94
CA LYS A 27 -14.34 4.21 -4.95
C LYS A 27 -13.21 3.19 -4.98
N ARG A 28 -13.38 2.08 -4.28
CA ARG A 28 -12.35 1.04 -4.17
C ARG A 28 -11.96 0.47 -5.53
N GLU A 29 -12.91 0.28 -6.44
CA GLU A 29 -12.65 -0.24 -7.78
C GLU A 29 -11.72 0.66 -8.60
N ASP A 30 -11.86 1.97 -8.49
CA ASP A 30 -10.97 2.92 -9.16
C ASP A 30 -9.55 2.81 -8.59
N GLY A 31 -9.43 2.62 -7.29
CA GLY A 31 -8.15 2.37 -6.62
C GLY A 31 -7.49 1.10 -7.12
N ILE A 32 -8.24 0.00 -7.24
CA ILE A 32 -7.73 -1.28 -7.76
C ILE A 32 -7.23 -1.12 -9.19
N LYS A 33 -7.98 -0.45 -10.05
CA LYS A 33 -7.58 -0.21 -11.44
C LYS A 33 -6.29 0.60 -11.54
N LYS A 34 -6.18 1.67 -10.76
CA LYS A 34 -4.99 2.52 -10.73
C LYS A 34 -3.77 1.74 -10.23
N LEU A 35 -3.95 0.99 -9.16
CA LEU A 35 -2.89 0.18 -8.57
C LEU A 35 -2.38 -0.87 -9.57
N LYS A 36 -3.28 -1.51 -10.29
CA LYS A 36 -2.93 -2.47 -11.34
C LYS A 36 -2.09 -1.82 -12.43
N LEU A 37 -2.46 -0.65 -12.90
CA LEU A 37 -1.70 0.08 -13.92
C LEU A 37 -0.27 0.37 -13.44
N ILE A 38 -0.11 0.77 -12.20
CA ILE A 38 1.21 1.06 -11.62
C ILE A 38 2.02 -0.23 -11.49
N ARG A 39 1.43 -1.31 -11.00
CA ARG A 39 2.11 -2.61 -10.86
C ARG A 39 2.52 -3.20 -12.20
N ASP A 40 1.68 -3.08 -13.22
CA ASP A 40 2.01 -3.55 -14.57
C ASP A 40 3.21 -2.80 -15.14
N LYS A 41 3.33 -1.51 -14.82
CA LYS A 41 4.46 -0.68 -15.24
C LYS A 41 5.71 -0.91 -14.39
N PHE A 42 5.55 -1.25 -13.13
CA PHE A 42 6.63 -1.45 -12.16
C PHE A 42 6.48 -2.80 -11.47
N PRO A 43 6.85 -3.91 -12.14
CA PRO A 43 6.60 -5.26 -11.63
C PRO A 43 7.24 -5.58 -10.28
N PHE A 44 8.32 -4.86 -9.89
CA PHE A 44 8.95 -5.07 -8.60
C PHE A 44 8.05 -4.67 -7.40
N LEU A 45 6.95 -3.98 -7.66
CA LEU A 45 5.95 -3.67 -6.64
C LEU A 45 4.99 -4.84 -6.36
N LEU A 46 5.07 -5.91 -7.14
CA LEU A 46 4.30 -7.12 -6.88
C LEU A 46 4.91 -7.85 -5.69
N ARG A 47 4.24 -7.80 -4.56
CA ARG A 47 4.70 -8.40 -3.31
C ARG A 47 3.60 -9.21 -2.66
N GLU A 48 4.00 -10.16 -1.83
CA GLU A 48 3.10 -11.06 -1.11
C GLU A 48 2.36 -10.42 0.05
N MET A 49 2.64 -9.19 0.38
CA MET A 49 1.98 -8.51 1.48
C MET A 49 0.52 -8.19 1.17
N SER A 50 -0.29 -8.12 2.22
CA SER A 50 -1.67 -7.67 2.10
C SER A 50 -1.74 -6.35 1.35
N SER A 51 -2.48 -6.33 0.29
CA SER A 51 -2.57 -5.18 -0.60
C SER A 51 -3.73 -4.24 -0.29
N GLU A 52 -4.52 -4.49 0.75
CA GLU A 52 -5.69 -3.66 1.03
C GLU A 52 -5.33 -2.23 1.42
N HIS A 53 -4.27 -2.02 2.19
CA HIS A 53 -3.81 -0.68 2.48
C HIS A 53 -3.30 0.04 1.22
N GLU A 54 -2.70 -0.68 0.28
CA GLU A 54 -2.30 -0.11 -1.01
C GLU A 54 -3.51 0.26 -1.86
N VAL A 55 -4.55 -0.55 -1.83
CA VAL A 55 -5.83 -0.24 -2.46
C VAL A 55 -6.44 1.02 -1.84
N LEU A 56 -6.36 1.15 -0.51
CA LEU A 56 -6.82 2.36 0.17
C LEU A 56 -6.05 3.60 -0.30
N PHE A 57 -4.72 3.53 -0.32
CA PHE A 57 -3.89 4.64 -0.79
C PHE A 57 -4.23 4.99 -2.24
N SER A 58 -4.38 4.00 -3.08
CA SER A 58 -4.74 4.19 -4.47
C SER A 58 -6.11 4.84 -4.63
N SER A 59 -7.09 4.40 -3.85
CA SER A 59 -8.43 4.99 -3.85
C SER A 59 -8.42 6.44 -3.38
N LEU A 60 -7.63 6.75 -2.35
CA LEU A 60 -7.44 8.12 -1.88
C LEU A 60 -6.84 9.00 -2.98
N SER A 61 -5.87 8.48 -3.74
CA SER A 61 -5.24 9.24 -4.83
C SER A 61 -6.22 9.59 -5.96
N GLN A 62 -7.29 8.82 -6.11
CA GLN A 62 -8.33 9.01 -7.12
C GLN A 62 -9.49 9.90 -6.62
N SER A 63 -9.48 10.29 -5.34
CA SER A 63 -10.55 11.10 -4.78
C SER A 63 -10.41 12.56 -5.21
N SER A 64 -11.45 13.10 -5.83
CA SER A 64 -11.50 14.52 -6.19
C SER A 64 -11.71 15.45 -4.99
N ASN A 65 -12.16 14.89 -3.86
CA ASN A 65 -12.44 15.66 -2.64
C ASN A 65 -11.22 15.84 -1.75
N LEU A 66 -10.13 15.16 -2.05
CA LEU A 66 -8.90 15.20 -1.25
C LEU A 66 -7.74 15.69 -2.10
N GLN A 67 -7.04 16.68 -1.59
CA GLN A 67 -5.80 17.16 -2.17
C GLN A 67 -4.67 16.91 -1.18
N ILE A 68 -3.91 15.86 -1.44
CA ILE A 68 -2.81 15.44 -0.57
C ILE A 68 -1.51 16.02 -1.13
N ASN A 69 -0.88 16.90 -0.38
CA ASN A 69 0.33 17.61 -0.77
C ASN A 69 1.57 17.12 -0.04
N LYS A 70 1.40 16.49 1.09
CA LYS A 70 2.51 15.97 1.91
C LYS A 70 2.14 14.63 2.50
N ILE A 71 3.10 13.71 2.46
CA ILE A 71 2.97 12.38 3.05
C ILE A 71 4.21 12.12 3.88
N LEU A 72 4.01 11.67 5.10
CA LEU A 72 5.08 11.18 5.96
C LEU A 72 4.90 9.67 6.14
N GLU A 73 5.92 8.92 5.78
CA GLU A 73 6.00 7.48 6.03
C GLU A 73 6.98 7.21 7.16
N ILE A 74 6.54 6.45 8.14
CA ILE A 74 7.40 5.98 9.23
C ILE A 74 7.67 4.50 9.01
N GLY A 75 8.94 4.13 8.84
CA GLY A 75 9.36 2.79 8.48
C GLY A 75 9.56 2.63 6.99
N THR A 76 10.68 3.10 6.48
CA THR A 76 11.00 3.10 5.03
C THR A 76 11.19 1.71 4.48
N PHE A 77 11.78 0.82 5.28
CA PHE A 77 12.14 -0.54 4.89
C PHE A 77 13.00 -0.53 3.61
N ASP A 78 12.50 -1.01 2.49
CA ASP A 78 13.24 -1.04 1.22
C ASP A 78 12.84 0.08 0.25
N GLY A 79 11.95 0.96 0.68
CA GLY A 79 11.49 2.10 -0.12
C GLY A 79 10.40 1.79 -1.14
N ALA A 80 9.91 0.55 -1.21
CA ALA A 80 8.89 0.19 -2.19
C ALA A 80 7.57 0.93 -1.96
N ASN A 81 7.15 1.07 -0.70
CA ASN A 81 5.93 1.80 -0.39
C ASN A 81 6.08 3.30 -0.68
N SER A 82 7.22 3.90 -0.34
CA SER A 82 7.50 5.30 -0.70
C SER A 82 7.46 5.50 -2.22
N PHE A 83 8.01 4.56 -2.96
CA PHE A 83 7.96 4.60 -4.42
C PHE A 83 6.52 4.53 -4.93
N LEU A 84 5.73 3.60 -4.41
CA LEU A 84 4.31 3.48 -4.76
C LEU A 84 3.56 4.79 -4.47
N LEU A 85 3.75 5.36 -3.28
CA LEU A 85 3.14 6.62 -2.90
C LEU A 85 3.53 7.76 -3.85
N SER A 86 4.78 7.79 -4.31
CA SER A 86 5.23 8.80 -5.28
C SER A 86 4.52 8.68 -6.63
N LYS A 87 4.12 7.49 -7.01
CA LYS A 87 3.37 7.24 -8.25
C LYS A 87 1.87 7.50 -8.09
N LEU A 88 1.34 7.27 -6.92
CA LEU A 88 -0.06 7.54 -6.62
C LEU A 88 -0.33 9.04 -6.41
N PHE A 89 0.58 9.73 -5.73
CA PHE A 89 0.44 11.14 -5.36
C PHE A 89 1.57 11.97 -5.99
N SER A 90 1.55 12.09 -7.30
CA SER A 90 2.63 12.70 -8.09
C SER A 90 2.91 14.17 -7.72
N ASN A 91 1.94 14.87 -7.15
CA ASN A 91 2.10 16.27 -6.73
C ASN A 91 2.42 16.42 -5.24
N ALA A 92 2.55 15.33 -4.51
CA ALA A 92 2.85 15.35 -3.09
C ALA A 92 4.35 15.25 -2.82
N VAL A 93 4.79 15.91 -1.77
CA VAL A 93 6.13 15.70 -1.20
C VAL A 93 6.04 14.50 -0.25
N ILE A 94 6.88 13.51 -0.49
CA ILE A 94 6.91 12.30 0.33
C ILE A 94 8.19 12.30 1.13
N GLU A 95 8.04 12.31 2.44
CA GLU A 95 9.13 12.16 3.38
C GLU A 95 9.02 10.79 4.04
N THR A 96 10.12 10.12 4.17
CA THR A 96 10.16 8.81 4.81
C THR A 96 11.28 8.77 5.83
N MET A 97 11.04 8.09 6.94
CA MET A 97 12.02 7.94 8.01
C MET A 97 12.03 6.51 8.52
N ASP A 98 13.20 6.09 8.92
CA ASP A 98 13.42 4.77 9.49
C ASP A 98 14.44 4.86 10.62
N LEU A 99 14.67 3.74 11.28
CA LEU A 99 15.70 3.62 12.30
C LEU A 99 17.08 3.90 11.70
N ALA A 100 17.97 4.47 12.50
CA ALA A 100 19.34 4.65 12.11
C ALA A 100 20.01 3.29 11.79
N LYS A 101 20.94 3.28 10.83
CA LYS A 101 21.62 2.04 10.41
C LYS A 101 22.37 1.32 11.53
N ASP A 102 22.82 2.07 12.52
CA ASP A 102 23.53 1.56 13.70
C ASP A 102 22.58 1.17 14.84
N ASP A 103 21.28 1.38 14.71
CA ASP A 103 20.30 0.95 15.69
C ASP A 103 20.22 -0.58 15.72
N ASP A 104 20.24 -1.16 16.93
CA ASP A 104 20.19 -2.61 17.08
C ASP A 104 18.89 -3.22 16.53
N ASN A 105 17.77 -2.54 16.69
CA ASN A 105 16.51 -2.99 16.13
C ASN A 105 16.56 -2.96 14.59
N PHE A 106 17.18 -1.95 14.01
CA PHE A 106 17.37 -1.89 12.56
C PHE A 106 18.21 -3.08 12.09
N LYS A 107 19.34 -3.35 12.73
CA LYS A 107 20.21 -4.47 12.40
C LYS A 107 19.52 -5.83 12.55
N ASN A 108 18.69 -5.99 13.57
CA ASN A 108 18.01 -7.25 13.85
C ASN A 108 16.82 -7.51 12.93
N PHE A 109 16.04 -6.49 12.63
CA PHE A 109 14.84 -6.60 11.77
C PHE A 109 15.15 -6.46 10.29
N TYR A 110 16.11 -5.61 9.96
CA TYR A 110 16.50 -5.33 8.60
C TYR A 110 17.88 -5.89 8.29
N ASN A 111 18.25 -6.99 8.94
CA ASN A 111 19.47 -7.72 8.63
C ASN A 111 19.38 -8.24 7.20
N ARG A 112 19.35 -7.32 6.29
CA ARG A 112 19.35 -7.59 4.89
C ARG A 112 20.76 -7.68 4.42
N LYS A 113 20.93 -8.58 3.51
CA LYS A 113 22.16 -8.64 2.78
C LYS A 113 22.45 -7.27 2.17
N GLU A 114 23.69 -6.88 2.18
CA GLU A 114 24.16 -5.59 1.70
C GLU A 114 23.83 -5.31 0.23
N ASP A 115 23.38 -6.33 -0.47
CA ASP A 115 23.04 -6.33 -1.89
C ASP A 115 21.56 -5.96 -2.20
N VAL A 116 20.82 -5.53 -1.19
CA VAL A 116 19.42 -5.09 -1.36
C VAL A 116 19.31 -3.58 -1.26
#